data_65a23ddb69e54def0302a8badb58444f
#
_entry.id   65a23ddb69e54def0302a8badb58444f
#
_cell.length_a   1.000
_cell.length_b   1.000
_cell.length_c   1.000
_cell.angle_alpha   90.00
_cell.angle_beta   90.00
_cell.angle_gamma   90.00
#
_symmetry.space_group_name_H-M   'P 1'
#
loop_
_entity.id
_entity.type
_entity.pdbx_description
1 polymer ?
#
loop_
_entity_poly.entity_id
_entity_poly.type
_entity_poly.pdbx_seq_one_letter_code
_entity_poly.pdbx_strand_id
1 'polypeptide(L)'
;MLTRHLATIAALIAAVSGAAAQSAAATAEQHVAEGDSAYAAMNAPAALKHYQAALAIDSNFYPALWKASREAVSLGEFDTSKVSQKTFYSMGETYGRRAVAADPKDTNGWFVLARAIGRNSLTLGKKERVKFAKEIREDALTSLKYDSLNAGALHVMGRWNAEIMRLSGISRFFAENFLGGEIFHAASWDSAVFYMQKAVKLDPTRLVHHLDLGEIYYDRNKGNDRALAKQELEFVVNGKDTEYNDPNYKKEAAALLAKIK
;
A
#
# COMPACT_ATOMS: atom_id res chain seq x y z
N MET A 1 3.26 -44.18 87.52
CA MET A 1 3.97 -44.39 86.23
C MET A 1 3.49 -43.38 85.27
N LEU A 2 4.33 -42.41 84.92
CA LEU A 2 4.04 -41.31 84.03
C LEU A 2 4.23 -41.74 82.57
N THR A 3 3.25 -41.54 81.73
CA THR A 3 3.44 -41.57 80.31
C THR A 3 3.08 -40.21 79.74
N ARG A 4 4.08 -39.53 79.25
CA ARG A 4 4.02 -38.21 78.54
C ARG A 4 3.49 -38.45 77.15
N HIS A 5 2.41 -37.77 76.82
CA HIS A 5 2.00 -37.59 75.38
C HIS A 5 2.60 -36.29 74.84
N LEU A 6 3.54 -36.41 73.90
CA LEU A 6 4.07 -35.35 73.13
C LEU A 6 3.10 -35.12 71.91
N ALA A 7 2.41 -34.02 71.99
CA ALA A 7 1.62 -33.55 70.83
C ALA A 7 2.52 -32.85 69.84
N THR A 8 2.71 -33.43 68.66
CA THR A 8 3.45 -32.85 67.57
C THR A 8 2.51 -31.95 66.77
N ILE A 9 2.74 -30.63 66.83
CA ILE A 9 2.04 -29.64 65.99
C ILE A 9 2.74 -29.61 64.63
N ALA A 10 2.11 -30.18 63.61
CA ALA A 10 2.54 -30.02 62.23
C ALA A 10 2.05 -28.69 61.72
N ALA A 11 2.96 -27.73 61.55
CA ALA A 11 2.68 -26.47 60.90
C ALA A 11 2.58 -26.70 59.36
N LEU A 12 1.38 -26.59 58.83
CA LEU A 12 1.14 -26.61 57.38
C LEU A 12 1.54 -25.25 56.80
N ILE A 13 2.72 -25.16 56.20
CA ILE A 13 3.14 -24.00 55.40
C ILE A 13 2.49 -24.16 54.06
N ALA A 14 1.37 -23.45 53.84
CA ALA A 14 0.79 -23.29 52.50
C ALA A 14 1.70 -22.36 51.68
N ALA A 15 2.52 -22.95 50.81
CA ALA A 15 3.25 -22.23 49.79
C ALA A 15 2.23 -21.71 48.77
N VAL A 16 1.84 -20.46 48.90
CA VAL A 16 1.11 -19.75 47.86
C VAL A 16 2.11 -19.48 46.71
N SER A 17 2.18 -20.42 45.77
CA SER A 17 2.88 -20.21 44.54
C SER A 17 2.07 -19.19 43.70
N GLY A 18 2.39 -17.92 43.88
CA GLY A 18 1.96 -16.86 42.98
C GLY A 18 2.60 -17.12 41.62
N ALA A 19 1.93 -17.88 40.77
CA ALA A 19 2.22 -17.90 39.34
C ALA A 19 1.87 -16.51 38.82
N ALA A 20 2.82 -15.57 38.90
CA ALA A 20 2.80 -14.41 38.03
C ALA A 20 2.79 -14.97 36.61
N ALA A 21 1.63 -14.93 35.96
CA ALA A 21 1.53 -15.21 34.54
C ALA A 21 2.44 -14.20 33.84
N GLN A 22 3.66 -14.62 33.56
CA GLN A 22 4.61 -13.88 32.76
C GLN A 22 3.94 -13.84 31.36
N SER A 23 3.36 -12.68 31.01
CA SER A 23 2.83 -12.44 29.69
C SER A 23 3.95 -12.80 28.72
N ALA A 24 3.79 -13.90 28.00
CA ALA A 24 4.72 -14.26 26.94
C ALA A 24 4.82 -13.05 26.01
N ALA A 25 6.02 -12.61 25.67
CA ALA A 25 6.21 -11.53 24.70
C ALA A 25 5.51 -11.94 23.41
N ALA A 26 4.77 -11.00 22.79
CA ALA A 26 4.07 -11.26 21.55
C ALA A 26 5.06 -11.66 20.45
N THR A 27 4.67 -12.62 19.60
CA THR A 27 5.50 -13.06 18.47
C THR A 27 5.36 -12.09 17.28
N ALA A 28 6.23 -12.23 16.27
CA ALA A 28 6.12 -11.45 15.03
C ALA A 28 4.79 -11.71 14.32
N GLU A 29 4.31 -12.96 14.32
CA GLU A 29 3.01 -13.34 13.74
C GLU A 29 1.84 -12.70 14.48
N GLN A 30 1.89 -12.66 15.81
CA GLN A 30 0.87 -12.01 16.63
C GLN A 30 0.79 -10.52 16.34
N HIS A 31 1.93 -9.84 16.24
CA HIS A 31 1.95 -8.43 15.83
C HIS A 31 1.44 -8.22 14.42
N VAL A 32 1.73 -9.11 13.46
CA VAL A 32 1.12 -9.01 12.13
C VAL A 32 -0.40 -9.18 12.19
N ALA A 33 -0.92 -10.11 12.99
CA ALA A 33 -2.37 -10.29 13.16
C ALA A 33 -3.06 -9.06 13.79
N GLU A 34 -2.40 -8.43 14.78
CA GLU A 34 -2.87 -7.17 15.38
C GLU A 34 -2.84 -6.02 14.35
N GLY A 35 -1.79 -5.96 13.52
CA GLY A 35 -1.68 -5.02 12.42
C GLY A 35 -2.78 -5.22 11.37
N ASP A 36 -3.10 -6.48 11.02
CA ASP A 36 -4.19 -6.81 10.10
C ASP A 36 -5.55 -6.41 10.68
N SER A 37 -5.75 -6.58 11.97
CA SER A 37 -6.97 -6.13 12.66
C SER A 37 -7.09 -4.60 12.64
N ALA A 38 -5.99 -3.88 12.87
CA ALA A 38 -5.96 -2.42 12.78
C ALA A 38 -6.19 -1.93 11.33
N TYR A 39 -5.63 -2.62 10.34
CA TYR A 39 -5.89 -2.35 8.92
C TYR A 39 -7.38 -2.52 8.58
N ALA A 40 -7.99 -3.63 8.99
CA ALA A 40 -9.41 -3.88 8.78
C ALA A 40 -10.31 -2.84 9.49
N ALA A 41 -9.83 -2.24 10.58
CA ALA A 41 -10.46 -1.11 11.26
C ALA A 41 -10.14 0.26 10.62
N MET A 42 -9.51 0.27 9.45
CA MET A 42 -9.08 1.50 8.73
C MET A 42 -8.13 2.39 9.57
N ASN A 43 -7.31 1.78 10.43
CA ASN A 43 -6.36 2.49 11.30
C ASN A 43 -4.92 2.24 10.83
N ALA A 44 -4.53 2.89 9.73
CA ALA A 44 -3.20 2.75 9.15
C ALA A 44 -2.04 3.10 10.12
N PRO A 45 -2.13 4.13 11.01
CA PRO A 45 -1.09 4.38 12.00
C PRO A 45 -0.89 3.22 12.97
N ALA A 46 -1.96 2.63 13.50
CA ALA A 46 -1.88 1.47 14.39
C ALA A 46 -1.37 0.24 13.64
N ALA A 47 -1.85 -0.02 12.43
CA ALA A 47 -1.40 -1.12 11.58
C ALA A 47 0.12 -1.04 11.34
N LEU A 48 0.63 0.12 10.91
CA LEU A 48 2.08 0.31 10.71
C LEU A 48 2.88 0.06 11.99
N LYS A 49 2.41 0.55 13.14
CA LYS A 49 3.07 0.34 14.44
C LYS A 49 3.20 -1.15 14.77
N HIS A 50 2.15 -1.94 14.55
CA HIS A 50 2.19 -3.39 14.81
C HIS A 50 3.12 -4.11 13.81
N TYR A 51 3.11 -3.79 12.53
CA TYR A 51 4.05 -4.36 11.57
C TYR A 51 5.50 -4.01 11.91
N GLN A 52 5.76 -2.79 12.40
CA GLN A 52 7.09 -2.40 12.88
C GLN A 52 7.49 -3.17 14.15
N ALA A 53 6.56 -3.46 15.05
CA ALA A 53 6.82 -4.30 16.21
C ALA A 53 7.18 -5.73 15.81
N ALA A 54 6.50 -6.31 14.80
CA ALA A 54 6.88 -7.59 14.23
C ALA A 54 8.31 -7.56 13.66
N LEU A 55 8.68 -6.48 12.96
CA LEU A 55 10.01 -6.29 12.36
C LEU A 55 11.11 -6.03 13.39
N ALA A 56 10.75 -5.59 14.60
CA ALA A 56 11.71 -5.48 15.72
C ALA A 56 12.07 -6.86 16.30
N ILE A 57 11.19 -7.85 16.16
CA ILE A 57 11.40 -9.24 16.59
C ILE A 57 12.16 -10.02 15.51
N ASP A 58 11.64 -10.00 14.29
CA ASP A 58 12.28 -10.57 13.09
C ASP A 58 12.35 -9.53 11.98
N SER A 59 13.53 -8.98 11.79
CA SER A 59 13.76 -7.90 10.83
C SER A 59 13.48 -8.30 9.37
N ASN A 60 13.48 -9.59 9.04
CA ASN A 60 13.24 -10.11 7.70
C ASN A 60 11.87 -10.79 7.54
N PHE A 61 10.98 -10.62 8.52
CA PHE A 61 9.66 -11.22 8.48
C PHE A 61 8.84 -10.67 7.30
N TYR A 62 8.81 -11.43 6.22
CA TYR A 62 8.22 -11.02 4.94
C TYR A 62 6.80 -10.46 5.06
N PRO A 63 5.84 -11.11 5.80
CA PRO A 63 4.48 -10.58 5.92
C PRO A 63 4.43 -9.16 6.50
N ALA A 64 5.29 -8.85 7.47
CA ALA A 64 5.36 -7.52 8.05
C ALA A 64 6.00 -6.49 7.12
N LEU A 65 7.02 -6.89 6.34
CA LEU A 65 7.73 -5.99 5.42
C LEU A 65 6.80 -5.41 4.35
N TRP A 66 6.08 -6.24 3.60
CA TRP A 66 5.23 -5.72 2.53
C TRP A 66 4.02 -4.95 3.08
N LYS A 67 3.46 -5.38 4.23
CA LYS A 67 2.35 -4.68 4.89
C LYS A 67 2.80 -3.33 5.46
N ALA A 68 3.96 -3.25 6.10
CA ALA A 68 4.53 -1.98 6.57
C ALA A 68 4.81 -1.01 5.41
N SER A 69 5.30 -1.51 4.27
CA SER A 69 5.45 -0.71 3.04
C SER A 69 4.12 -0.11 2.59
N ARG A 70 3.07 -0.93 2.54
CA ARG A 70 1.72 -0.50 2.15
C ARG A 70 1.20 0.61 3.04
N GLU A 71 1.27 0.43 4.36
CA GLU A 71 0.73 1.41 5.32
C GLU A 71 1.56 2.69 5.36
N ALA A 72 2.88 2.60 5.26
CA ALA A 72 3.73 3.78 5.18
C ALA A 72 3.34 4.67 3.97
N VAL A 73 3.14 4.04 2.80
CA VAL A 73 2.69 4.78 1.61
C VAL A 73 1.30 5.39 1.82
N SER A 74 0.38 4.67 2.44
CA SER A 74 -0.98 5.16 2.72
C SER A 74 -0.98 6.37 3.65
N LEU A 75 -0.12 6.39 4.66
CA LEU A 75 0.05 7.54 5.57
C LEU A 75 0.64 8.77 4.88
N GLY A 76 1.56 8.57 3.95
CA GLY A 76 2.14 9.67 3.20
C GLY A 76 1.20 10.30 2.17
N GLU A 77 0.19 9.57 1.70
CA GLU A 77 -0.57 9.95 0.50
C GLU A 77 -1.32 11.27 0.65
N PHE A 78 -1.93 11.53 1.79
CA PHE A 78 -2.66 12.76 2.08
C PHE A 78 -2.03 13.58 3.22
N ASP A 79 -0.79 13.30 3.58
CA ASP A 79 -0.08 14.12 4.55
C ASP A 79 0.14 15.53 3.98
N THR A 80 -0.20 16.53 4.76
CA THR A 80 -0.07 17.94 4.34
C THR A 80 1.36 18.46 4.44
N SER A 81 2.21 17.82 5.25
CA SER A 81 3.62 18.12 5.40
C SER A 81 4.44 17.41 4.32
N LYS A 82 5.08 18.18 3.43
CA LYS A 82 5.96 17.62 2.40
C LYS A 82 7.14 16.84 2.96
N VAL A 83 7.64 17.21 4.13
CA VAL A 83 8.72 16.50 4.83
C VAL A 83 8.22 15.15 5.33
N SER A 84 7.08 15.13 6.00
CA SER A 84 6.44 13.92 6.51
C SER A 84 6.04 12.99 5.35
N GLN A 85 5.42 13.53 4.30
CA GLN A 85 5.08 12.79 3.08
C GLN A 85 6.29 12.05 2.49
N LYS A 86 7.40 12.78 2.30
CA LYS A 86 8.65 12.19 1.80
C LYS A 86 9.20 11.11 2.73
N THR A 87 9.13 11.33 4.05
CA THR A 87 9.58 10.36 5.06
C THR A 87 8.79 9.06 4.95
N PHE A 88 7.46 9.13 4.87
CA PHE A 88 6.60 7.97 4.73
C PHE A 88 6.83 7.21 3.42
N TYR A 89 6.97 7.92 2.30
CA TYR A 89 7.25 7.27 1.02
C TYR A 89 8.63 6.60 0.99
N SER A 90 9.66 7.24 1.54
CA SER A 90 11.00 6.62 1.67
C SER A 90 10.99 5.41 2.60
N MET A 91 10.20 5.47 3.68
CA MET A 91 9.97 4.32 4.57
C MET A 91 9.29 3.18 3.81
N GLY A 92 8.24 3.47 3.05
CA GLY A 92 7.55 2.50 2.21
C GLY A 92 8.48 1.83 1.20
N GLU A 93 9.31 2.61 0.51
CA GLU A 93 10.32 2.10 -0.43
C GLU A 93 11.34 1.19 0.27
N THR A 94 11.85 1.59 1.44
CA THR A 94 12.79 0.80 2.22
C THR A 94 12.20 -0.56 2.60
N TYR A 95 10.97 -0.59 3.11
CA TYR A 95 10.29 -1.84 3.43
C TYR A 95 9.99 -2.68 2.19
N GLY A 96 9.58 -2.06 1.09
CA GLY A 96 9.31 -2.74 -0.18
C GLY A 96 10.57 -3.44 -0.73
N ARG A 97 11.72 -2.75 -0.73
CA ARG A 97 13.00 -3.35 -1.16
C ARG A 97 13.40 -4.53 -0.28
N ARG A 98 13.20 -4.42 1.03
CA ARG A 98 13.45 -5.52 1.96
C ARG A 98 12.47 -6.68 1.77
N ALA A 99 11.21 -6.41 1.44
CA ALA A 99 10.23 -7.45 1.14
C ALA A 99 10.65 -8.25 -0.10
N VAL A 100 11.05 -7.57 -1.17
CA VAL A 100 11.57 -8.24 -2.38
C VAL A 100 12.83 -9.06 -2.09
N ALA A 101 13.73 -8.55 -1.24
CA ALA A 101 14.93 -9.30 -0.84
C ALA A 101 14.60 -10.54 0.02
N ALA A 102 13.58 -10.45 0.89
CA ALA A 102 13.16 -11.55 1.75
C ALA A 102 12.40 -12.66 0.99
N ASP A 103 11.52 -12.27 0.06
CA ASP A 103 10.85 -13.21 -0.86
C ASP A 103 10.73 -12.64 -2.28
N PRO A 104 11.71 -12.92 -3.15
CA PRO A 104 11.72 -12.39 -4.51
C PRO A 104 10.70 -13.05 -5.45
N LYS A 105 9.96 -14.05 -4.99
CA LYS A 105 8.95 -14.76 -5.79
C LYS A 105 7.52 -14.40 -5.41
N ASP A 106 7.31 -13.70 -4.31
CA ASP A 106 5.96 -13.24 -3.94
C ASP A 106 5.59 -11.95 -4.67
N THR A 107 4.36 -11.89 -5.12
CA THR A 107 3.80 -10.77 -5.89
C THR A 107 3.70 -9.47 -5.08
N ASN A 108 3.38 -9.56 -3.76
CA ASN A 108 3.10 -8.39 -2.95
C ASN A 108 4.36 -7.54 -2.71
N GLY A 109 5.53 -8.17 -2.52
CA GLY A 109 6.79 -7.46 -2.36
C GLY A 109 7.08 -6.53 -3.55
N TRP A 110 6.95 -7.04 -4.76
CA TRP A 110 7.14 -6.27 -5.99
C TRP A 110 6.07 -5.20 -6.19
N PHE A 111 4.80 -5.53 -5.90
CA PHE A 111 3.71 -4.56 -5.99
C PHE A 111 3.92 -3.36 -5.05
N VAL A 112 4.20 -3.60 -3.76
CA VAL A 112 4.35 -2.49 -2.80
C VAL A 112 5.60 -1.66 -3.08
N LEU A 113 6.68 -2.29 -3.60
CA LEU A 113 7.87 -1.58 -4.05
C LEU A 113 7.55 -0.64 -5.21
N ALA A 114 6.90 -1.15 -6.27
CA ALA A 114 6.50 -0.34 -7.42
C ALA A 114 5.59 0.85 -6.99
N ARG A 115 4.62 0.61 -6.10
CA ARG A 115 3.75 1.65 -5.54
C ARG A 115 4.55 2.68 -4.75
N ALA A 116 5.47 2.25 -3.88
CA ALA A 116 6.25 3.14 -3.04
C ALA A 116 7.19 4.04 -3.86
N ILE A 117 7.92 3.47 -4.83
CA ILE A 117 8.77 4.23 -5.75
C ILE A 117 7.91 5.21 -6.56
N GLY A 118 6.75 4.75 -7.06
CA GLY A 118 5.81 5.60 -7.79
C GLY A 118 5.40 6.83 -6.99
N ARG A 119 4.94 6.64 -5.75
CA ARG A 119 4.53 7.73 -4.85
C ARG A 119 5.71 8.62 -4.44
N ASN A 120 6.86 8.04 -4.11
CA ASN A 120 8.07 8.81 -3.78
C ASN A 120 8.51 9.68 -4.96
N SER A 121 8.45 9.18 -6.18
CA SER A 121 8.80 9.92 -7.39
C SER A 121 7.94 11.17 -7.59
N LEU A 122 6.66 11.16 -7.16
CA LEU A 122 5.77 12.31 -7.27
C LEU A 122 6.20 13.50 -6.39
N THR A 123 7.04 13.27 -5.38
CA THR A 123 7.63 14.36 -4.57
C THR A 123 8.78 15.07 -5.29
N LEU A 124 9.25 14.52 -6.41
CA LEU A 124 10.39 15.00 -7.19
C LEU A 124 9.94 15.86 -8.38
N GLY A 125 10.89 16.60 -8.97
CA GLY A 125 10.67 17.31 -10.21
C GLY A 125 10.41 16.36 -11.40
N LYS A 126 9.78 16.87 -12.47
CA LYS A 126 9.40 16.05 -13.63
C LYS A 126 10.56 15.28 -14.25
N LYS A 127 11.76 15.85 -14.31
CA LYS A 127 12.97 15.18 -14.86
C LYS A 127 13.42 13.99 -14.00
N GLU A 128 13.36 14.14 -12.67
CA GLU A 128 13.72 13.07 -11.74
C GLU A 128 12.68 11.94 -11.77
N ARG A 129 11.39 12.25 -11.88
CA ARG A 129 10.32 11.23 -11.99
C ARG A 129 10.57 10.24 -13.12
N VAL A 130 11.00 10.74 -14.27
CA VAL A 130 11.26 9.91 -15.45
C VAL A 130 12.30 8.84 -15.19
N LYS A 131 13.31 9.10 -14.33
CA LYS A 131 14.34 8.11 -13.99
C LYS A 131 13.77 6.87 -13.30
N PHE A 132 12.70 7.03 -12.54
CA PHE A 132 12.05 5.93 -11.82
C PHE A 132 11.00 5.19 -12.65
N ALA A 133 10.57 5.75 -13.80
CA ALA A 133 9.50 5.18 -14.61
C ALA A 133 9.83 3.75 -15.08
N LYS A 134 11.10 3.46 -15.39
CA LYS A 134 11.55 2.13 -15.78
C LYS A 134 11.41 1.13 -14.65
N GLU A 135 11.94 1.46 -13.47
CA GLU A 135 11.91 0.60 -12.29
C GLU A 135 10.46 0.31 -11.87
N ILE A 136 9.61 1.34 -11.77
CA ILE A 136 8.17 1.18 -11.42
C ILE A 136 7.49 0.17 -12.35
N ARG A 137 7.73 0.29 -13.68
CA ARG A 137 7.14 -0.61 -14.66
C ARG A 137 7.67 -2.03 -14.53
N GLU A 138 8.98 -2.20 -14.39
CA GLU A 138 9.64 -3.51 -14.25
C GLU A 138 9.18 -4.23 -12.99
N ASP A 139 9.09 -3.54 -11.86
CA ASP A 139 8.61 -4.10 -10.60
C ASP A 139 7.13 -4.49 -10.68
N ALA A 140 6.28 -3.62 -11.23
CA ALA A 140 4.86 -3.94 -11.42
C ALA A 140 4.64 -5.14 -12.36
N LEU A 141 5.40 -5.23 -13.47
CA LEU A 141 5.35 -6.38 -14.37
C LEU A 141 5.91 -7.64 -13.72
N THR A 142 6.92 -7.53 -12.86
CA THR A 142 7.45 -8.67 -12.10
C THR A 142 6.42 -9.17 -11.10
N SER A 143 5.70 -8.29 -10.41
CA SER A 143 4.57 -8.66 -9.58
C SER A 143 3.52 -9.44 -10.40
N LEU A 144 3.12 -8.93 -11.57
CA LEU A 144 2.14 -9.58 -12.46
C LEU A 144 2.64 -10.89 -13.08
N LYS A 145 3.95 -11.10 -13.15
CA LYS A 145 4.53 -12.38 -13.57
C LYS A 145 4.31 -13.47 -12.52
N TYR A 146 4.36 -13.13 -11.23
CA TYR A 146 4.12 -14.08 -10.15
C TYR A 146 2.63 -14.25 -9.87
N ASP A 147 1.83 -13.18 -9.99
CA ASP A 147 0.37 -13.24 -9.91
C ASP A 147 -0.25 -12.24 -10.91
N SER A 148 -0.73 -12.74 -12.03
CA SER A 148 -1.37 -11.95 -13.08
C SER A 148 -2.71 -11.32 -12.68
N LEU A 149 -3.24 -11.69 -11.52
CA LEU A 149 -4.49 -11.21 -10.92
C LEU A 149 -4.24 -10.25 -9.74
N ASN A 150 -3.00 -9.84 -9.47
CA ASN A 150 -2.73 -8.82 -8.46
C ASN A 150 -3.34 -7.48 -8.87
N ALA A 151 -4.49 -7.14 -8.28
CA ALA A 151 -5.22 -5.90 -8.60
C ALA A 151 -4.38 -4.64 -8.32
N GLY A 152 -3.54 -4.66 -7.26
CA GLY A 152 -2.66 -3.55 -6.94
C GLY A 152 -1.58 -3.31 -8.00
N ALA A 153 -0.96 -4.38 -8.51
CA ALA A 153 0.04 -4.27 -9.58
C ALA A 153 -0.59 -3.82 -10.92
N LEU A 154 -1.80 -4.30 -11.23
CA LEU A 154 -2.57 -3.81 -12.38
C LEU A 154 -2.89 -2.32 -12.24
N HIS A 155 -3.29 -1.89 -11.05
CA HIS A 155 -3.52 -0.47 -10.76
C HIS A 155 -2.24 0.36 -10.98
N VAL A 156 -1.08 -0.09 -10.47
CA VAL A 156 0.21 0.59 -10.71
C VAL A 156 0.49 0.72 -12.21
N MET A 157 0.25 -0.34 -13.00
CA MET A 157 0.41 -0.30 -14.46
C MET A 157 -0.56 0.68 -15.13
N GLY A 158 -1.80 0.74 -14.67
CA GLY A 158 -2.78 1.74 -15.15
C GLY A 158 -2.31 3.16 -14.90
N ARG A 159 -1.91 3.46 -13.66
CA ARG A 159 -1.33 4.76 -13.27
C ARG A 159 -0.06 5.09 -14.05
N TRP A 160 0.86 4.15 -14.17
CA TRP A 160 2.11 4.34 -14.91
C TRP A 160 1.84 4.80 -16.35
N ASN A 161 0.95 4.11 -17.05
CA ASN A 161 0.58 4.49 -18.42
C ASN A 161 -0.03 5.90 -18.45
N ALA A 162 -0.95 6.23 -17.56
CA ALA A 162 -1.60 7.53 -17.51
C ALA A 162 -0.59 8.66 -17.21
N GLU A 163 0.32 8.47 -16.24
CA GLU A 163 1.33 9.49 -15.90
C GLU A 163 2.28 9.78 -17.07
N ILE A 164 2.69 8.77 -17.83
CA ILE A 164 3.49 8.96 -19.04
C ILE A 164 2.68 9.73 -20.11
N MET A 165 1.41 9.40 -20.28
CA MET A 165 0.54 10.10 -21.25
C MET A 165 0.24 11.55 -20.86
N ARG A 166 0.28 11.89 -19.57
CA ARG A 166 0.15 13.26 -19.04
C ARG A 166 1.41 14.12 -19.22
N LEU A 167 2.54 13.53 -19.62
CA LEU A 167 3.76 14.30 -19.90
C LEU A 167 3.52 15.21 -21.13
N SER A 168 3.95 16.47 -21.02
CA SER A 168 3.94 17.40 -22.18
C SER A 168 4.86 16.85 -23.29
N GLY A 169 4.58 17.22 -24.55
CA GLY A 169 5.38 16.79 -25.70
C GLY A 169 6.88 17.04 -25.53
N ILE A 170 7.28 18.18 -24.94
CA ILE A 170 8.69 18.50 -24.65
C ILE A 170 9.27 17.54 -23.59
N SER A 171 8.55 17.30 -22.49
CA SER A 171 8.99 16.38 -21.43
C SER A 171 9.07 14.94 -21.96
N ARG A 172 8.15 14.56 -22.83
CA ARG A 172 8.11 13.26 -23.48
C ARG A 172 9.28 13.08 -24.44
N PHE A 173 9.57 14.09 -25.26
CA PHE A 173 10.72 14.08 -26.17
C PHE A 173 12.04 13.89 -25.41
N PHE A 174 12.24 14.60 -24.29
CA PHE A 174 13.43 14.41 -23.46
C PHE A 174 13.49 13.03 -22.83
N ALA A 175 12.36 12.51 -22.37
CA ALA A 175 12.27 11.16 -21.81
C ALA A 175 12.64 10.11 -22.85
N GLU A 176 12.10 10.23 -24.07
CA GLU A 176 12.32 9.31 -25.18
C GLU A 176 13.77 9.31 -25.69
N ASN A 177 14.45 10.44 -25.70
CA ASN A 177 15.78 10.54 -26.31
C ASN A 177 16.96 10.43 -25.34
N PHE A 178 16.75 10.72 -24.05
CA PHE A 178 17.87 10.84 -23.09
C PHE A 178 17.78 9.91 -21.88
N LEU A 179 16.64 9.21 -21.66
CA LEU A 179 16.40 8.43 -20.45
C LEU A 179 15.99 6.97 -20.72
N GLY A 180 16.34 6.43 -21.88
CA GLY A 180 15.99 5.07 -22.27
C GLY A 180 14.61 4.97 -22.93
N GLY A 181 14.41 5.77 -23.95
CA GLY A 181 13.16 6.12 -24.65
C GLY A 181 12.19 5.01 -25.05
N GLU A 182 12.64 3.79 -25.30
CA GLU A 182 11.77 2.69 -25.74
C GLU A 182 10.64 2.41 -24.74
N ILE A 183 10.88 2.60 -23.44
CA ILE A 183 9.89 2.33 -22.40
C ILE A 183 8.69 3.29 -22.49
N PHE A 184 8.89 4.53 -22.93
CA PHE A 184 7.83 5.53 -23.04
C PHE A 184 6.92 5.31 -24.25
N HIS A 185 7.44 4.66 -25.30
CA HIS A 185 6.63 4.24 -26.45
C HIS A 185 5.63 3.14 -26.10
N ALA A 186 5.90 2.36 -25.02
CA ALA A 186 4.99 1.33 -24.56
C ALA A 186 3.76 1.88 -23.82
N ALA A 187 3.76 3.17 -23.44
CA ALA A 187 2.64 3.79 -22.73
C ALA A 187 1.56 4.29 -23.68
N SER A 188 0.31 4.03 -23.32
CA SER A 188 -0.85 4.53 -24.05
C SER A 188 -2.05 4.73 -23.11
N TRP A 189 -2.97 5.63 -23.50
CA TRP A 189 -4.24 5.77 -22.82
C TRP A 189 -5.06 4.47 -22.84
N ASP A 190 -5.01 3.71 -23.90
CA ASP A 190 -5.74 2.44 -24.00
C ASP A 190 -5.16 1.39 -23.04
N SER A 191 -3.84 1.34 -22.87
CA SER A 191 -3.20 0.53 -21.85
C SER A 191 -3.55 0.99 -20.42
N ALA A 192 -3.61 2.31 -20.18
CA ALA A 192 -4.02 2.85 -18.89
C ALA A 192 -5.41 2.37 -18.50
N VAL A 193 -6.37 2.50 -19.42
CA VAL A 193 -7.75 2.03 -19.23
C VAL A 193 -7.79 0.51 -19.04
N PHE A 194 -7.12 -0.25 -19.89
CA PHE A 194 -7.11 -1.72 -19.85
C PHE A 194 -6.66 -2.25 -18.47
N TYR A 195 -5.53 -1.77 -17.98
CA TYR A 195 -5.00 -2.22 -16.70
C TYR A 195 -5.90 -1.78 -15.54
N MET A 196 -6.40 -0.55 -15.56
CA MET A 196 -7.25 -0.04 -14.49
C MET A 196 -8.62 -0.71 -14.45
N GLN A 197 -9.24 -0.98 -15.61
CA GLN A 197 -10.48 -1.76 -15.69
C GLN A 197 -10.29 -3.19 -15.13
N LYS A 198 -9.13 -3.82 -15.38
CA LYS A 198 -8.81 -5.11 -14.77
C LYS A 198 -8.70 -5.01 -13.25
N ALA A 199 -8.05 -3.96 -12.72
CA ALA A 199 -7.96 -3.75 -11.28
C ALA A 199 -9.36 -3.58 -10.66
N VAL A 200 -10.21 -2.75 -11.25
CA VAL A 200 -11.62 -2.58 -10.82
C VAL A 200 -12.39 -3.91 -10.85
N LYS A 201 -12.21 -4.70 -11.92
CA LYS A 201 -12.91 -6.00 -12.04
C LYS A 201 -12.50 -7.00 -10.94
N LEU A 202 -11.24 -6.99 -10.52
CA LEU A 202 -10.70 -7.90 -9.51
C LEU A 202 -11.00 -7.45 -8.08
N ASP A 203 -11.06 -6.16 -7.86
CA ASP A 203 -11.41 -5.56 -6.57
C ASP A 203 -12.44 -4.42 -6.77
N PRO A 204 -13.72 -4.79 -7.01
CA PRO A 204 -14.75 -3.86 -7.45
C PRO A 204 -15.27 -2.94 -6.33
N THR A 205 -14.84 -3.15 -5.10
CA THR A 205 -15.25 -2.30 -3.96
C THR A 205 -14.19 -1.28 -3.59
N ARG A 206 -13.00 -1.37 -4.15
CA ARG A 206 -11.86 -0.54 -3.80
C ARG A 206 -11.94 0.83 -4.46
N LEU A 207 -12.27 1.86 -3.68
CA LEU A 207 -12.59 3.20 -4.19
C LEU A 207 -11.47 3.84 -5.00
N VAL A 208 -10.20 3.63 -4.62
CA VAL A 208 -9.06 4.19 -5.36
C VAL A 208 -8.95 3.67 -6.80
N HIS A 209 -9.38 2.43 -7.08
CA HIS A 209 -9.37 1.92 -8.45
C HIS A 209 -10.38 2.64 -9.33
N HIS A 210 -11.57 2.91 -8.81
CA HIS A 210 -12.61 3.67 -9.49
C HIS A 210 -12.24 5.14 -9.65
N LEU A 211 -11.64 5.75 -8.61
CA LEU A 211 -11.15 7.13 -8.69
C LEU A 211 -10.16 7.28 -9.85
N ASP A 212 -9.12 6.44 -9.87
CA ASP A 212 -8.07 6.53 -10.88
C ASP A 212 -8.58 6.16 -12.28
N LEU A 213 -9.54 5.23 -12.41
CA LEU A 213 -10.20 4.96 -13.69
C LEU A 213 -11.00 6.16 -14.16
N GLY A 214 -11.75 6.81 -13.26
CA GLY A 214 -12.47 8.04 -13.55
C GLY A 214 -11.55 9.18 -14.00
N GLU A 215 -10.40 9.36 -13.32
CA GLU A 215 -9.38 10.31 -13.74
C GLU A 215 -8.81 10.00 -15.13
N ILE A 216 -8.51 8.73 -15.41
CA ILE A 216 -7.98 8.29 -16.71
C ILE A 216 -8.97 8.58 -17.83
N TYR A 217 -10.26 8.28 -17.65
CA TYR A 217 -11.29 8.63 -18.62
C TYR A 217 -11.43 10.15 -18.80
N TYR A 218 -11.41 10.90 -17.68
CA TYR A 218 -11.47 12.36 -17.73
C TYR A 218 -10.33 12.95 -18.57
N ASP A 219 -9.10 12.46 -18.39
CA ASP A 219 -7.90 12.97 -19.06
C ASP A 219 -7.80 12.49 -20.50
N ARG A 220 -8.16 11.23 -20.80
CA ARG A 220 -8.17 10.70 -22.18
C ARG A 220 -9.21 11.42 -23.04
N ASN A 221 -10.35 11.71 -22.50
CA ASN A 221 -11.42 12.53 -23.12
C ASN A 221 -11.79 12.12 -24.56
N LYS A 222 -11.98 10.82 -24.81
CA LYS A 222 -12.29 10.25 -26.12
C LYS A 222 -13.66 9.59 -26.11
N GLY A 223 -14.48 9.88 -27.14
CA GLY A 223 -15.81 9.25 -27.27
C GLY A 223 -16.70 9.47 -26.06
N ASN A 224 -17.10 8.39 -25.37
CA ASN A 224 -17.97 8.41 -24.18
C ASN A 224 -17.24 8.58 -22.86
N ASP A 225 -15.96 8.92 -22.86
CA ASP A 225 -15.12 8.94 -21.64
C ASP A 225 -15.66 9.85 -20.55
N ARG A 226 -16.28 10.99 -20.92
CA ARG A 226 -16.87 11.90 -19.92
C ARG A 226 -18.01 11.25 -19.11
N ALA A 227 -18.85 10.46 -19.75
CA ALA A 227 -19.91 9.73 -19.08
C ALA A 227 -19.34 8.57 -18.23
N LEU A 228 -18.33 7.86 -18.73
CA LEU A 228 -17.65 6.81 -17.97
C LEU A 228 -16.90 7.38 -16.75
N ALA A 229 -16.21 8.51 -16.91
CA ALA A 229 -15.57 9.21 -15.80
C ALA A 229 -16.59 9.58 -14.71
N LYS A 230 -17.74 10.14 -15.12
CA LYS A 230 -18.81 10.49 -14.20
C LYS A 230 -19.32 9.27 -13.43
N GLN A 231 -19.56 8.15 -14.11
CA GLN A 231 -20.02 6.91 -13.49
C GLN A 231 -19.04 6.39 -12.42
N GLU A 232 -17.75 6.32 -12.76
CA GLU A 232 -16.72 5.84 -11.84
C GLU A 232 -16.58 6.77 -10.62
N LEU A 233 -16.58 8.08 -10.84
CA LEU A 233 -16.46 9.05 -9.75
C LEU A 233 -17.70 9.09 -8.85
N GLU A 234 -18.92 8.94 -9.41
CA GLU A 234 -20.14 8.79 -8.63
C GLU A 234 -20.11 7.53 -7.76
N PHE A 235 -19.54 6.42 -8.29
CA PHE A 235 -19.31 5.21 -7.48
C PHE A 235 -18.41 5.51 -6.27
N VAL A 236 -17.32 6.26 -6.46
CA VAL A 236 -16.42 6.62 -5.36
C VAL A 236 -17.12 7.48 -4.32
N VAL A 237 -17.83 8.54 -4.73
CA VAL A 237 -18.50 9.46 -3.80
C VAL A 237 -19.53 8.74 -2.94
N ASN A 238 -20.28 7.80 -3.54
CA ASN A 238 -21.38 7.08 -2.86
C ASN A 238 -20.92 5.75 -2.21
N GLY A 239 -19.69 5.29 -2.48
CA GLY A 239 -19.16 4.03 -1.99
C GLY A 239 -19.01 3.99 -0.47
N LYS A 240 -18.90 2.78 0.10
CA LYS A 240 -18.61 2.60 1.52
C LYS A 240 -17.09 2.72 1.75
N ASP A 241 -16.69 3.37 2.83
CA ASP A 241 -15.30 3.41 3.24
C ASP A 241 -14.86 2.01 3.71
N THR A 242 -13.76 1.53 3.18
CA THR A 242 -13.12 0.23 3.47
C THR A 242 -11.63 0.36 3.73
N GLU A 243 -11.03 1.49 3.34
CA GLU A 243 -9.61 1.80 3.53
C GLU A 243 -9.41 3.16 4.20
N TYR A 244 -8.25 3.33 4.83
CA TYR A 244 -7.88 4.53 5.58
C TYR A 244 -8.03 5.83 4.78
N ASN A 245 -7.73 5.81 3.48
CA ASN A 245 -7.75 7.00 2.63
C ASN A 245 -9.07 7.23 1.88
N ASP A 246 -10.06 6.35 2.00
CA ASP A 246 -11.32 6.46 1.26
C ASP A 246 -12.05 7.79 1.46
N PRO A 247 -12.10 8.39 2.68
CA PRO A 247 -12.69 9.72 2.85
C PRO A 247 -12.00 10.82 2.02
N ASN A 248 -10.71 10.68 1.76
CA ASN A 248 -9.96 11.63 0.93
C ASN A 248 -10.20 11.38 -0.56
N TYR A 249 -10.23 10.11 -0.99
CA TYR A 249 -10.58 9.74 -2.36
C TYR A 249 -11.97 10.23 -2.75
N LYS A 250 -12.96 10.18 -1.84
CA LYS A 250 -14.29 10.76 -2.07
C LYS A 250 -14.26 12.27 -2.29
N LYS A 251 -13.41 12.99 -1.56
CA LYS A 251 -13.23 14.44 -1.75
C LYS A 251 -12.62 14.74 -3.12
N GLU A 252 -11.60 13.97 -3.54
CA GLU A 252 -11.00 14.10 -4.87
C GLU A 252 -12.00 13.79 -5.97
N ALA A 253 -12.76 12.70 -5.85
CA ALA A 253 -13.80 12.32 -6.80
C ALA A 253 -14.87 13.42 -6.92
N ALA A 254 -15.37 13.95 -5.81
CA ALA A 254 -16.36 15.04 -5.81
C ALA A 254 -15.80 16.30 -6.48
N ALA A 255 -14.55 16.66 -6.21
CA ALA A 255 -13.90 17.80 -6.83
C ALA A 255 -13.70 17.62 -8.35
N LEU A 256 -13.47 16.40 -8.83
CA LEU A 256 -13.38 16.11 -10.26
C LEU A 256 -14.73 16.05 -10.93
N LEU A 257 -15.75 15.47 -10.28
CA LEU A 257 -17.14 15.48 -10.76
C LEU A 257 -17.65 16.89 -11.03
N ALA A 258 -17.34 17.83 -10.14
CA ALA A 258 -17.72 19.23 -10.31
C ALA A 258 -17.16 19.89 -11.60
N LYS A 259 -16.12 19.30 -12.20
CA LYS A 259 -15.51 19.76 -13.46
C LYS A 259 -16.09 19.08 -14.72
N ILE A 260 -16.86 18.00 -14.53
CA ILE A 260 -17.52 17.29 -15.62
C ILE A 260 -18.86 17.98 -15.89
N LYS A 261 -18.93 18.67 -17.02
CA LYS A 261 -20.16 19.33 -17.49
C LYS A 261 -21.02 18.37 -18.30
#